data_cd0a14a7959198740dbd10cc067fa8de
#
_entry.id   cd0a14a7959198740dbd10cc067fa8de
#
_cell.length_a   1.000
_cell.length_b   1.000
_cell.length_c   1.000
_cell.angle_alpha   90.00
_cell.angle_beta   90.00
_cell.angle_gamma   90.00
#
_symmetry.space_group_name_H-M   'P 1'
#
loop_
_entity.id
_entity.type
_entity.pdbx_description
1 polymer ?
#
loop_
_entity_poly.entity_id
_entity_poly.type
_entity_poly.pdbx_seq_one_letter_code
_entity_poly.pdbx_strand_id
1 'polypeptide(L)'
;YTSYLLAIVDQENFVGHVYYGQKLQYTENTPAPVYLLRTGEAPFVPSQNNRERVSFLDSFPMEYPGNGLGDYRESAISVRTAQGHVGVQLQYVSHEIVKEKPALPGLPSTFPGDEDCDTLILHLADPVIGLAADLIYTTFEEEDVITRSVILKNTAEQPIYLTKVMSACLDLDCTDEKYDILTLHGSWGRERQMERRSLMHGKQSVGSVRGESSHQEHPFIALLSENATQDTGEVYGMHFVYSGNFLAQAELSQFDSIRMTMGIHPENFVWKLEQGESFAAPEVVMTYSSEGLSGMTHHYHDMYREHLIRGEYRDKKRPILINNWEATYFDFNTDKLLKIAKQASKLGIEMLVMDDGWFGHRNDDSTSLGDWKV
;
A
#
# COMPACT_ATOMS: atom_id res chain seq x y z
N TYR A 1 5.96 -3.12 -19.01
CA TYR A 1 5.22 -4.25 -19.62
C TYR A 1 3.77 -4.32 -19.15
N THR A 2 3.30 -3.33 -18.37
CA THR A 2 1.91 -3.23 -17.89
C THR A 2 1.19 -2.01 -18.45
N SER A 3 -0.14 -2.01 -18.33
CA SER A 3 -1.00 -0.86 -18.57
C SER A 3 -1.94 -0.66 -17.39
N TYR A 4 -2.10 0.59 -16.98
CA TYR A 4 -3.06 1.03 -15.98
C TYR A 4 -3.95 2.10 -16.60
N LEU A 5 -5.25 1.83 -16.70
CA LEU A 5 -6.19 2.69 -17.42
C LEU A 5 -7.29 3.19 -16.50
N LEU A 6 -7.53 4.48 -16.58
CA LEU A 6 -8.58 5.20 -15.86
C LEU A 6 -9.52 5.87 -16.86
N ALA A 7 -10.76 6.09 -16.46
CA ALA A 7 -11.72 6.88 -17.23
C ALA A 7 -12.52 7.82 -16.33
N ILE A 8 -12.74 9.02 -16.82
CA ILE A 8 -13.68 9.96 -16.23
C ILE A 8 -15.03 9.68 -16.87
N VAL A 9 -16.00 9.29 -16.07
CA VAL A 9 -17.31 8.87 -16.59
C VAL A 9 -18.42 9.64 -15.95
N ASP A 10 -19.50 9.76 -16.75
CA ASP A 10 -20.75 10.29 -16.32
C ASP A 10 -20.77 11.83 -16.11
N GLN A 11 -21.97 12.35 -15.82
CA GLN A 11 -22.18 13.76 -15.53
C GLN A 11 -21.61 14.15 -14.16
N GLU A 12 -21.47 13.18 -13.26
CA GLU A 12 -20.87 13.34 -11.95
C GLU A 12 -19.33 13.27 -11.97
N ASN A 13 -18.72 13.07 -13.13
CA ASN A 13 -17.27 13.00 -13.28
C ASN A 13 -16.62 12.00 -12.32
N PHE A 14 -17.17 10.79 -12.22
CA PHE A 14 -16.54 9.72 -11.46
C PHE A 14 -15.26 9.24 -12.13
N VAL A 15 -14.25 8.92 -11.33
CA VAL A 15 -13.04 8.27 -11.81
C VAL A 15 -13.20 6.76 -11.68
N GLY A 16 -13.32 6.09 -12.81
CA GLY A 16 -13.43 4.64 -12.89
C GLY A 16 -12.09 3.98 -13.18
N HIS A 17 -11.86 2.84 -12.54
CA HIS A 17 -10.78 1.93 -12.89
C HIS A 17 -11.21 1.13 -14.12
N VAL A 18 -10.42 1.18 -15.20
CA VAL A 18 -10.76 0.49 -16.46
C VAL A 18 -10.00 -0.81 -16.61
N TYR A 19 -8.70 -0.77 -16.32
CA TYR A 19 -7.82 -1.91 -16.53
C TYR A 19 -6.50 -1.76 -15.78
N TYR A 20 -6.01 -2.83 -15.23
CA TYR A 20 -4.63 -3.02 -14.79
C TYR A 20 -4.19 -4.44 -15.13
N GLY A 21 -3.06 -4.58 -15.82
CA GLY A 21 -2.57 -5.87 -16.26
C GLY A 21 -1.55 -5.75 -17.39
N GLN A 22 -1.42 -6.79 -18.20
CA GLN A 22 -0.48 -6.84 -19.31
C GLN A 22 -0.63 -5.64 -20.24
N LYS A 23 0.51 -5.13 -20.77
CA LYS A 23 0.54 -3.96 -21.66
C LYS A 23 -0.39 -4.10 -22.86
N LEU A 24 -1.34 -3.19 -22.96
CA LEU A 24 -2.26 -3.12 -24.09
C LEU A 24 -1.61 -2.33 -25.23
N GLN A 25 -1.83 -2.81 -26.46
CA GLN A 25 -1.45 -2.04 -27.65
C GLN A 25 -2.55 -1.00 -27.91
N TYR A 26 -2.23 0.25 -27.66
CA TYR A 26 -3.12 1.37 -27.82
C TYR A 26 -2.61 2.29 -28.92
N THR A 27 -3.47 2.69 -29.85
CA THR A 27 -3.16 3.66 -30.89
C THR A 27 -4.21 4.76 -30.87
N GLU A 28 -3.92 5.92 -31.48
CA GLU A 28 -4.88 7.04 -31.61
C GLU A 28 -6.22 6.62 -32.27
N ASN A 29 -6.21 5.56 -33.05
CA ASN A 29 -7.38 5.03 -33.74
C ASN A 29 -8.08 3.89 -32.98
N THR A 30 -7.56 3.49 -31.81
CA THR A 30 -8.20 2.46 -30.98
C THR A 30 -9.39 3.11 -30.26
N PRO A 31 -10.59 2.51 -30.28
CA PRO A 31 -11.71 3.02 -29.49
C PRO A 31 -11.33 3.15 -28.02
N ALA A 32 -11.81 4.21 -27.38
CA ALA A 32 -11.56 4.41 -25.96
C ALA A 32 -11.97 3.18 -25.15
N PRO A 33 -11.11 2.61 -24.30
CA PRO A 33 -11.38 1.37 -23.60
C PRO A 33 -12.42 1.50 -22.48
N VAL A 34 -13.12 2.61 -22.41
CA VAL A 34 -14.21 2.85 -21.45
C VAL A 34 -15.30 1.77 -21.49
N TYR A 35 -15.46 1.07 -22.60
CA TYR A 35 -16.37 -0.07 -22.72
C TYR A 35 -15.94 -1.29 -21.87
N LEU A 36 -14.69 -1.31 -21.39
CA LEU A 36 -14.21 -2.32 -20.46
C LEU A 36 -14.73 -2.07 -19.02
N LEU A 37 -15.25 -0.87 -18.74
CA LEU A 37 -15.94 -0.60 -17.50
C LEU A 37 -17.21 -1.44 -17.44
N ARG A 38 -17.20 -2.48 -16.63
CA ARG A 38 -18.38 -3.28 -16.38
C ARG A 38 -19.15 -2.70 -15.20
N THR A 39 -20.40 -2.43 -15.44
CA THR A 39 -21.38 -2.10 -14.40
C THR A 39 -22.35 -3.27 -14.37
N GLY A 40 -22.20 -4.19 -13.46
CA GLY A 40 -23.16 -5.28 -13.29
C GLY A 40 -24.59 -4.77 -13.13
N GLU A 41 -25.57 -5.66 -13.05
CA GLU A 41 -26.95 -5.31 -12.74
C GLU A 41 -27.02 -4.84 -11.28
N ALA A 42 -26.81 -3.54 -11.07
CA ALA A 42 -26.88 -2.95 -9.75
C ALA A 42 -28.34 -2.95 -9.22
N PRO A 43 -28.54 -3.13 -7.92
CA PRO A 43 -29.85 -3.01 -7.33
C PRO A 43 -30.40 -1.57 -7.47
N PHE A 44 -31.68 -1.45 -7.29
CA PHE A 44 -32.43 -0.23 -7.43
C PHE A 44 -32.07 0.78 -6.34
N VAL A 45 -31.22 1.76 -6.64
CA VAL A 45 -30.83 2.83 -5.72
C VAL A 45 -31.19 4.18 -6.32
N PRO A 46 -31.74 5.13 -5.58
CA PRO A 46 -32.02 6.47 -6.07
C PRO A 46 -30.76 7.16 -6.57
N SER A 47 -30.78 7.63 -7.80
CA SER A 47 -29.71 8.45 -8.37
C SER A 47 -30.02 9.92 -8.14
N GLN A 48 -29.00 10.74 -7.86
CA GLN A 48 -29.14 12.19 -7.64
C GLN A 48 -29.60 12.92 -8.92
N ASN A 49 -29.39 12.37 -10.09
CA ASN A 49 -29.59 13.05 -11.38
C ASN A 49 -30.79 12.56 -12.20
N ASN A 50 -31.85 12.08 -11.60
CA ASN A 50 -33.00 11.55 -12.33
C ASN A 50 -32.65 10.48 -13.37
N ARG A 51 -31.46 9.86 -13.27
CA ARG A 51 -31.16 8.70 -14.05
C ARG A 51 -32.17 7.63 -13.75
N GLU A 52 -32.36 6.77 -14.69
CA GLU A 52 -33.11 5.57 -14.47
C GLU A 52 -32.75 4.98 -13.12
N ARG A 53 -33.73 4.63 -12.35
CA ARG A 53 -33.69 4.28 -10.92
C ARG A 53 -32.75 3.13 -10.54
N VAL A 54 -31.67 2.97 -11.27
CA VAL A 54 -30.63 1.97 -11.05
C VAL A 54 -29.33 2.68 -10.71
N SER A 55 -28.87 2.56 -9.49
CA SER A 55 -27.53 2.99 -9.14
C SER A 55 -26.53 2.00 -9.73
N PHE A 56 -25.56 2.52 -10.45
CA PHE A 56 -24.44 1.70 -10.93
C PHE A 56 -23.27 1.67 -9.94
N LEU A 57 -23.27 2.51 -8.88
CA LEU A 57 -22.16 2.65 -7.96
C LEU A 57 -21.84 1.37 -7.20
N ASP A 58 -22.85 0.55 -6.90
CA ASP A 58 -22.66 -0.73 -6.21
C ASP A 58 -21.81 -1.75 -7.00
N SER A 59 -21.76 -1.61 -8.32
CA SER A 59 -20.97 -2.49 -9.20
C SER A 59 -19.89 -1.75 -9.99
N PHE A 60 -19.92 -0.41 -9.99
CA PHE A 60 -18.98 0.39 -10.77
C PHE A 60 -17.57 0.34 -10.16
N PRO A 61 -16.53 0.06 -10.97
CA PRO A 61 -15.17 -0.02 -10.51
C PRO A 61 -14.61 1.39 -10.23
N MET A 62 -14.81 1.88 -9.02
CA MET A 62 -14.34 3.19 -8.57
C MET A 62 -12.85 3.18 -8.25
N GLU A 63 -12.13 4.17 -8.73
CA GLU A 63 -10.69 4.30 -8.45
C GLU A 63 -10.39 4.69 -6.99
N TYR A 64 -11.24 5.52 -6.39
CA TYR A 64 -11.08 5.93 -4.98
C TYR A 64 -12.46 6.15 -4.33
N PRO A 65 -13.18 5.08 -3.97
CA PRO A 65 -14.54 5.17 -3.49
C PRO A 65 -14.64 5.74 -2.08
N GLY A 66 -15.55 6.71 -1.92
CA GLY A 66 -16.05 7.15 -0.61
C GLY A 66 -17.19 6.26 -0.11
N ASN A 67 -17.55 6.40 1.15
CA ASN A 67 -18.70 5.72 1.73
C ASN A 67 -19.99 6.54 1.63
N GLY A 68 -21.14 5.87 1.71
CA GLY A 68 -22.45 6.49 1.97
C GLY A 68 -23.24 6.94 0.74
N LEU A 69 -22.83 6.56 -0.49
CA LEU A 69 -23.43 7.04 -1.73
C LEU A 69 -23.89 5.93 -2.71
N GLY A 70 -24.05 4.72 -2.23
CA GLY A 70 -24.58 3.62 -3.04
C GLY A 70 -23.52 2.59 -3.47
N ASP A 71 -22.26 2.80 -3.21
CA ASP A 71 -21.24 1.74 -3.20
C ASP A 71 -21.18 1.13 -1.80
N TYR A 72 -21.54 -0.12 -1.65
CA TYR A 72 -21.61 -0.83 -0.36
C TYR A 72 -20.39 -1.71 -0.13
N ARG A 73 -19.48 -1.78 -1.10
CA ARG A 73 -18.19 -2.45 -0.95
C ARG A 73 -17.27 -1.60 -0.06
N GLU A 74 -16.10 -2.13 0.24
CA GLU A 74 -15.11 -1.44 1.06
C GLU A 74 -14.74 -0.08 0.49
N SER A 75 -14.88 0.98 1.28
CA SER A 75 -14.49 2.33 0.87
C SER A 75 -12.98 2.56 1.02
N ALA A 76 -12.41 3.38 0.13
CA ALA A 76 -11.04 3.85 0.26
C ALA A 76 -10.91 5.00 1.27
N ILE A 77 -11.96 5.78 1.44
CA ILE A 77 -11.99 6.91 2.37
C ILE A 77 -13.29 6.95 3.17
N SER A 78 -13.18 7.29 4.45
CA SER A 78 -14.31 7.61 5.31
C SER A 78 -14.00 8.84 6.15
N VAL A 79 -14.96 9.72 6.25
CA VAL A 79 -14.82 10.97 7.03
C VAL A 79 -16.01 11.17 7.95
N ARG A 80 -15.84 12.12 8.87
CA ARG A 80 -16.92 12.71 9.62
C ARG A 80 -16.73 14.23 9.63
N THR A 81 -17.75 14.97 9.20
CA THR A 81 -17.75 16.43 9.31
C THR A 81 -18.06 16.87 10.74
N ALA A 82 -17.85 18.15 11.06
CA ALA A 82 -18.21 18.71 12.36
C ALA A 82 -19.70 18.55 12.70
N GLN A 83 -20.57 18.49 11.68
CA GLN A 83 -22.01 18.25 11.82
C GLN A 83 -22.39 16.77 11.91
N GLY A 84 -21.41 15.86 11.76
CA GLY A 84 -21.63 14.42 11.86
C GLY A 84 -21.99 13.73 10.53
N HIS A 85 -21.95 14.42 9.39
CA HIS A 85 -22.13 13.79 8.08
C HIS A 85 -20.96 12.86 7.75
N VAL A 86 -21.26 11.75 7.08
CA VAL A 86 -20.28 10.70 6.78
C VAL A 86 -20.18 10.37 5.28
N GLY A 87 -21.08 10.86 4.43
CA GLY A 87 -21.04 10.62 2.99
C GLY A 87 -19.89 11.38 2.33
N VAL A 88 -19.20 10.72 1.39
CA VAL A 88 -18.10 11.31 0.59
C VAL A 88 -18.31 10.98 -0.88
N GLN A 89 -18.35 12.00 -1.72
CA GLN A 89 -18.42 11.86 -3.18
C GLN A 89 -17.32 12.70 -3.83
N LEU A 90 -16.16 12.08 -4.03
CA LEU A 90 -15.05 12.70 -4.75
C LEU A 90 -15.34 12.66 -6.25
N GLN A 91 -15.31 13.82 -6.88
CA GLN A 91 -15.53 14.02 -8.31
C GLN A 91 -14.23 14.54 -8.94
N TYR A 92 -13.95 14.12 -10.16
CA TYR A 92 -12.80 14.64 -10.91
C TYR A 92 -12.95 16.13 -11.19
N VAL A 93 -11.86 16.85 -10.97
CA VAL A 93 -11.74 18.29 -11.25
C VAL A 93 -10.77 18.54 -12.41
N SER A 94 -9.55 18.02 -12.29
CA SER A 94 -8.47 18.18 -13.26
C SER A 94 -7.39 17.13 -13.03
N HIS A 95 -6.39 17.10 -13.89
CA HIS A 95 -5.19 16.32 -13.69
C HIS A 95 -3.95 17.05 -14.23
N GLU A 96 -2.80 16.65 -13.75
CA GLU A 96 -1.52 17.03 -14.32
C GLU A 96 -0.58 15.83 -14.43
N ILE A 97 0.37 15.91 -15.35
CA ILE A 97 1.43 14.93 -15.50
C ILE A 97 2.75 15.68 -15.32
N VAL A 98 3.55 15.26 -14.35
CA VAL A 98 4.86 15.84 -14.05
C VAL A 98 5.96 14.82 -14.26
N LYS A 99 7.15 15.31 -14.69
CA LYS A 99 8.34 14.49 -14.97
C LYS A 99 9.22 14.28 -13.73
N GLU A 100 8.58 14.21 -12.59
CA GLU A 100 9.26 13.99 -11.31
C GLU A 100 8.32 13.29 -10.35
N LYS A 101 8.88 12.68 -9.32
CA LYS A 101 8.10 12.10 -8.23
C LYS A 101 8.00 13.08 -7.06
N PRO A 102 6.81 13.59 -6.73
CA PRO A 102 6.62 14.45 -5.57
C PRO A 102 6.98 13.72 -4.27
N ALA A 103 7.69 14.43 -3.38
CA ALA A 103 7.96 13.92 -2.05
C ALA A 103 6.68 13.89 -1.20
N LEU A 104 6.51 12.86 -0.39
CA LEU A 104 5.42 12.77 0.58
C LEU A 104 5.84 13.45 1.89
N PRO A 105 5.13 14.49 2.34
CA PRO A 105 5.50 15.23 3.54
C PRO A 105 5.55 14.34 4.78
N GLY A 106 6.72 14.23 5.41
CA GLY A 106 6.91 13.53 6.68
C GLY A 106 6.81 12.00 6.62
N LEU A 107 6.76 11.41 5.43
CA LEU A 107 6.62 9.97 5.23
C LEU A 107 7.80 9.40 4.44
N PRO A 108 8.16 8.12 4.68
CA PRO A 108 9.04 7.40 3.77
C PRO A 108 8.37 7.25 2.41
N SER A 109 9.15 7.32 1.34
CA SER A 109 8.68 7.10 -0.02
C SER A 109 9.81 6.61 -0.91
N THR A 110 9.45 5.97 -2.00
CA THR A 110 10.37 5.68 -3.09
C THR A 110 10.84 6.97 -3.76
N PHE A 111 11.92 6.90 -4.51
CA PHE A 111 12.54 8.05 -5.19
C PHE A 111 12.94 7.67 -6.61
N PRO A 112 13.00 8.61 -7.58
CA PRO A 112 13.24 8.29 -8.98
C PRO A 112 14.67 7.81 -9.30
N GLY A 113 15.65 7.98 -8.40
CA GLY A 113 17.04 7.68 -8.71
C GLY A 113 17.60 8.68 -9.74
N ASP A 114 18.35 8.13 -10.71
CA ASP A 114 18.90 8.91 -11.85
C ASP A 114 17.98 8.82 -13.08
N GLU A 115 16.84 8.14 -12.98
CA GLU A 115 15.90 7.90 -14.07
C GLU A 115 14.74 8.89 -14.06
N ASP A 116 14.24 9.18 -15.26
CA ASP A 116 13.02 9.95 -15.43
C ASP A 116 11.80 9.08 -15.07
N CYS A 117 10.96 9.57 -14.16
CA CYS A 117 9.67 8.97 -13.87
C CYS A 117 8.54 9.93 -14.26
N ASP A 118 7.40 9.37 -14.64
CA ASP A 118 6.17 10.12 -14.88
C ASP A 118 5.23 9.98 -13.70
N THR A 119 4.70 11.11 -13.22
CA THR A 119 3.69 11.13 -12.19
C THR A 119 2.41 11.76 -12.69
N LEU A 120 1.32 10.99 -12.65
CA LEU A 120 -0.03 11.50 -12.84
C LEU A 120 -0.59 11.90 -11.49
N ILE A 121 -1.10 13.12 -11.39
CA ILE A 121 -1.85 13.63 -10.23
C ILE A 121 -3.27 13.91 -10.67
N LEU A 122 -4.22 13.18 -10.09
CA LEU A 122 -5.67 13.42 -10.30
C LEU A 122 -6.21 14.27 -9.16
N HIS A 123 -6.71 15.45 -9.48
CA HIS A 123 -7.36 16.34 -8.53
C HIS A 123 -8.84 16.03 -8.46
N LEU A 124 -9.31 15.64 -7.29
CA LEU A 124 -10.71 15.37 -7.01
C LEU A 124 -11.22 16.30 -5.90
N ALA A 125 -12.52 16.53 -5.87
CA ALA A 125 -13.16 17.29 -4.80
C ALA A 125 -14.56 16.77 -4.50
N ASP A 126 -14.95 16.87 -3.24
CA ASP A 126 -16.33 16.84 -2.79
C ASP A 126 -16.70 18.28 -2.33
N PRO A 127 -17.41 19.03 -3.18
CA PRO A 127 -17.74 20.42 -2.88
C PRO A 127 -18.79 20.56 -1.76
N VAL A 128 -19.52 19.48 -1.44
CA VAL A 128 -20.58 19.53 -0.40
C VAL A 128 -19.98 19.56 0.99
N ILE A 129 -18.94 18.75 1.23
CA ILE A 129 -18.26 18.68 2.52
C ILE A 129 -16.97 19.49 2.55
N GLY A 130 -16.51 20.01 1.41
CA GLY A 130 -15.26 20.77 1.29
C GLY A 130 -14.01 19.91 1.46
N LEU A 131 -14.01 18.70 0.91
CA LEU A 131 -12.84 17.82 0.89
C LEU A 131 -12.23 17.79 -0.51
N ALA A 132 -10.93 18.04 -0.62
CA ALA A 132 -10.16 17.81 -1.84
C ALA A 132 -9.23 16.60 -1.64
N ALA A 133 -8.94 15.90 -2.75
CA ALA A 133 -8.04 14.76 -2.78
C ALA A 133 -7.17 14.79 -4.04
N ASP A 134 -5.87 14.64 -3.85
CA ASP A 134 -4.91 14.41 -4.93
C ASP A 134 -4.53 12.93 -4.93
N LEU A 135 -4.91 12.19 -5.97
CA LEU A 135 -4.48 10.81 -6.17
C LEU A 135 -3.20 10.83 -7.01
N ILE A 136 -2.12 10.32 -6.45
CA ILE A 136 -0.78 10.40 -7.02
C ILE A 136 -0.36 9.01 -7.50
N TYR A 137 0.02 8.92 -8.78
CA TYR A 137 0.48 7.71 -9.45
C TYR A 137 1.83 7.98 -10.08
N THR A 138 2.89 7.33 -9.62
CA THR A 138 4.20 7.41 -10.26
C THR A 138 4.54 6.09 -10.90
N THR A 139 4.98 6.13 -12.17
CA THR A 139 5.41 4.95 -12.93
C THR A 139 6.92 4.82 -12.91
N PHE A 140 7.39 3.59 -12.69
CA PHE A 140 8.78 3.17 -12.83
C PHE A 140 8.79 2.12 -13.93
N GLU A 141 9.16 2.54 -15.14
CA GLU A 141 8.97 1.74 -16.34
C GLU A 141 9.92 0.53 -16.40
N GLU A 142 11.16 0.68 -15.94
CA GLU A 142 12.15 -0.40 -15.95
C GLU A 142 11.80 -1.51 -14.97
N GLU A 143 11.27 -1.18 -13.78
CA GLU A 143 10.86 -2.13 -12.74
C GLU A 143 9.44 -2.65 -12.94
N ASP A 144 8.69 -2.09 -13.89
CA ASP A 144 7.28 -2.40 -14.12
C ASP A 144 6.40 -2.22 -12.86
N VAL A 145 6.59 -1.07 -12.21
CA VAL A 145 5.97 -0.72 -10.93
C VAL A 145 5.21 0.60 -11.03
N ILE A 146 4.09 0.67 -10.33
CA ILE A 146 3.34 1.90 -10.09
C ILE A 146 3.29 2.16 -8.60
N THR A 147 3.67 3.35 -8.14
CA THR A 147 3.45 3.74 -6.76
C THR A 147 2.22 4.61 -6.63
N ARG A 148 1.51 4.46 -5.51
CA ARG A 148 0.28 5.20 -5.20
C ARG A 148 0.33 5.82 -3.83
N SER A 149 -0.13 7.06 -3.74
CA SER A 149 -0.41 7.73 -2.49
C SER A 149 -1.56 8.73 -2.67
N VAL A 150 -2.07 9.28 -1.58
CA VAL A 150 -3.18 10.23 -1.58
C VAL A 150 -2.84 11.39 -0.65
N ILE A 151 -3.10 12.61 -1.09
CA ILE A 151 -3.08 13.79 -0.23
C ILE A 151 -4.50 14.34 -0.12
N LEU A 152 -5.01 14.41 1.11
CA LEU A 152 -6.33 14.93 1.43
C LEU A 152 -6.21 16.34 2.00
N LYS A 153 -7.08 17.26 1.60
CA LYS A 153 -7.08 18.65 2.07
C LYS A 153 -8.48 19.09 2.47
N ASN A 154 -8.59 19.70 3.64
CA ASN A 154 -9.82 20.35 4.08
C ASN A 154 -9.90 21.76 3.48
N THR A 155 -10.87 21.98 2.60
CA THR A 155 -11.18 23.29 2.00
C THR A 155 -12.40 23.96 2.64
N ALA A 156 -13.09 23.28 3.57
CA ALA A 156 -14.20 23.82 4.32
C ALA A 156 -13.73 24.72 5.48
N GLU A 157 -14.62 25.56 5.99
CA GLU A 157 -14.36 26.39 7.18
C GLU A 157 -14.34 25.58 8.49
N GLN A 158 -15.04 24.46 8.53
CA GLN A 158 -15.16 23.59 9.69
C GLN A 158 -14.21 22.39 9.59
N PRO A 159 -13.78 21.84 10.71
CA PRO A 159 -12.89 20.67 10.70
C PRO A 159 -13.57 19.45 10.10
N ILE A 160 -12.77 18.64 9.39
CA ILE A 160 -13.12 17.33 8.88
C ILE A 160 -12.28 16.29 9.64
N TYR A 161 -12.90 15.21 10.07
CA TYR A 161 -12.24 14.09 10.74
C TYR A 161 -12.12 12.94 9.75
N LEU A 162 -10.89 12.58 9.39
CA LEU A 162 -10.61 11.38 8.61
C LEU A 162 -10.68 10.17 9.55
N THR A 163 -11.56 9.22 9.25
CA THR A 163 -11.73 8.01 10.06
C THR A 163 -11.21 6.76 9.34
N LYS A 164 -10.94 6.87 8.04
CA LYS A 164 -10.29 5.86 7.21
C LYS A 164 -9.63 6.53 6.02
N VAL A 165 -8.38 6.14 5.73
CA VAL A 165 -7.65 6.58 4.54
C VAL A 165 -6.85 5.39 4.01
N MET A 166 -7.27 4.86 2.85
CA MET A 166 -6.49 3.90 2.08
C MET A 166 -5.61 4.67 1.10
N SER A 167 -4.38 4.21 0.91
CA SER A 167 -3.43 4.80 -0.04
C SER A 167 -3.66 4.32 -1.45
N ALA A 168 -4.19 3.10 -1.60
CA ALA A 168 -4.52 2.49 -2.87
C ALA A 168 -5.85 1.75 -2.79
N CYS A 169 -6.59 1.78 -3.91
CA CYS A 169 -7.75 0.97 -4.20
C CYS A 169 -7.61 0.45 -5.64
N LEU A 170 -7.96 -0.80 -5.87
CA LEU A 170 -7.92 -1.44 -7.17
C LEU A 170 -9.12 -2.36 -7.30
N ASP A 171 -9.96 -2.11 -8.31
CA ASP A 171 -11.11 -2.95 -8.63
C ASP A 171 -10.79 -3.80 -9.86
N LEU A 172 -10.94 -5.12 -9.75
CA LEU A 172 -10.73 -6.08 -10.82
C LEU A 172 -12.02 -6.86 -11.10
N ASP A 173 -12.28 -7.13 -12.37
CA ASP A 173 -13.34 -8.04 -12.80
C ASP A 173 -12.82 -9.48 -12.69
N CYS A 174 -13.58 -10.36 -12.07
CA CYS A 174 -13.25 -11.78 -11.93
C CYS A 174 -14.40 -12.70 -12.37
N THR A 175 -15.28 -12.21 -13.25
CA THR A 175 -16.46 -12.98 -13.74
C THR A 175 -16.10 -14.36 -14.28
N ASP A 176 -14.98 -14.45 -15.01
CA ASP A 176 -14.54 -15.67 -15.68
C ASP A 176 -13.33 -16.34 -15.02
N GLU A 177 -12.80 -15.75 -13.94
CA GLU A 177 -11.56 -16.22 -13.29
C GLU A 177 -11.71 -16.30 -11.79
N LYS A 178 -10.99 -17.27 -11.19
CA LYS A 178 -10.86 -17.40 -9.76
C LYS A 178 -9.48 -16.93 -9.33
N TYR A 179 -9.46 -16.32 -8.16
CA TYR A 179 -8.24 -15.81 -7.57
C TYR A 179 -7.99 -16.38 -6.18
N ASP A 180 -6.72 -16.47 -5.86
CA ASP A 180 -6.23 -16.73 -4.52
C ASP A 180 -5.63 -15.44 -3.94
N ILE A 181 -5.68 -15.32 -2.63
CA ILE A 181 -4.98 -14.28 -1.87
C ILE A 181 -3.73 -14.87 -1.24
N LEU A 182 -2.61 -14.15 -1.32
CA LEU A 182 -1.36 -14.51 -0.69
C LEU A 182 -0.96 -13.42 0.32
N THR A 183 -0.65 -13.85 1.53
CA THR A 183 -0.23 -12.99 2.64
C THR A 183 0.96 -13.62 3.36
N LEU A 184 1.66 -12.82 4.18
CA LEU A 184 2.85 -13.24 4.90
C LEU A 184 2.63 -13.06 6.40
N HIS A 185 2.64 -14.16 7.13
CA HIS A 185 2.39 -14.22 8.56
C HIS A 185 3.58 -14.77 9.33
N GLY A 186 3.55 -14.68 10.62
CA GLY A 186 4.60 -15.31 11.41
C GLY A 186 4.56 -14.99 12.90
N SER A 187 5.70 -15.20 13.48
CA SER A 187 5.98 -14.85 14.88
C SER A 187 7.48 -14.68 15.02
N TRP A 188 7.92 -14.26 16.19
CA TRP A 188 9.34 -14.21 16.52
C TRP A 188 10.03 -15.55 16.19
N GLY A 189 11.15 -15.49 15.45
CA GLY A 189 11.93 -16.65 15.02
C GLY A 189 11.34 -17.45 13.84
N ARG A 190 10.20 -17.02 13.28
CA ARG A 190 9.59 -17.62 12.09
C ARG A 190 8.73 -16.62 11.33
N GLU A 191 9.36 -15.56 10.88
CA GLU A 191 8.75 -14.45 10.17
C GLU A 191 8.41 -14.81 8.73
N ARG A 192 7.45 -14.09 8.13
CA ARG A 192 7.11 -14.11 6.70
C ARG A 192 6.80 -15.50 6.14
N GLN A 193 6.09 -16.30 6.91
CA GLN A 193 5.55 -17.57 6.40
C GLN A 193 4.44 -17.26 5.39
N MET A 194 4.60 -17.79 4.19
CA MET A 194 3.68 -17.55 3.08
C MET A 194 2.41 -18.37 3.27
N GLU A 195 1.26 -17.70 3.24
CA GLU A 195 -0.06 -18.33 3.21
C GLU A 195 -0.79 -17.95 1.93
N ARG A 196 -1.22 -18.97 1.19
CA ARG A 196 -2.07 -18.85 0.01
C ARG A 196 -3.40 -19.51 0.28
N ARG A 197 -4.49 -18.80 -0.01
CA ARG A 197 -5.86 -19.28 0.21
C ARG A 197 -6.79 -18.73 -0.87
N SER A 198 -7.79 -19.51 -1.26
CA SER A 198 -8.78 -19.07 -2.24
C SER A 198 -9.57 -17.88 -1.74
N LEU A 199 -9.76 -16.89 -2.63
CA LEU A 199 -10.58 -15.72 -2.33
C LEU A 199 -12.06 -16.13 -2.33
N MET A 200 -12.74 -15.85 -1.24
CA MET A 200 -14.15 -16.14 -1.02
C MET A 200 -14.96 -14.85 -0.96
N HIS A 201 -16.27 -14.93 -1.22
CA HIS A 201 -17.16 -13.77 -1.06
C HIS A 201 -17.01 -13.11 0.32
N GLY A 202 -17.02 -11.80 0.33
CA GLY A 202 -16.74 -10.98 1.49
C GLY A 202 -15.26 -10.57 1.58
N LYS A 203 -14.83 -10.15 2.76
CA LYS A 203 -13.53 -9.52 2.99
C LYS A 203 -12.52 -10.50 3.57
N GLN A 204 -11.32 -10.50 3.02
CA GLN A 204 -10.16 -11.21 3.55
C GLN A 204 -9.02 -10.22 3.66
N SER A 205 -8.34 -10.22 4.79
CA SER A 205 -7.39 -9.16 5.12
C SER A 205 -6.14 -9.67 5.82
N VAL A 206 -5.11 -8.85 5.79
CA VAL A 206 -3.91 -8.86 6.62
C VAL A 206 -3.72 -7.46 7.19
N GLY A 207 -3.35 -7.34 8.46
CA GLY A 207 -3.19 -6.03 9.08
C GLY A 207 -2.63 -6.09 10.49
N SER A 208 -2.17 -4.94 10.98
CA SER A 208 -1.66 -4.79 12.34
C SER A 208 -2.22 -3.56 13.01
N VAL A 209 -2.58 -3.71 14.29
CA VAL A 209 -2.97 -2.63 15.20
C VAL A 209 -2.03 -2.53 16.40
N ARG A 210 -0.81 -3.07 16.27
CA ARG A 210 0.20 -3.14 17.33
C ARG A 210 1.04 -1.87 17.50
N GLY A 211 0.79 -0.82 16.71
CA GLY A 211 1.65 0.35 16.58
C GLY A 211 2.75 0.17 15.53
N GLU A 212 2.90 -1.02 15.00
CA GLU A 212 3.89 -1.39 13.98
C GLU A 212 3.36 -2.46 13.04
N SER A 213 3.89 -2.51 11.82
CA SER A 213 3.82 -3.68 10.95
C SER A 213 4.89 -4.67 11.42
N SER A 214 4.51 -5.68 12.16
CA SER A 214 5.43 -6.55 12.87
C SER A 214 5.73 -7.85 12.14
N HIS A 215 6.49 -8.72 12.78
CA HIS A 215 6.77 -10.06 12.28
C HIS A 215 5.53 -10.98 12.23
N GLN A 216 4.43 -10.62 12.90
CA GLN A 216 3.17 -11.38 12.81
C GLN A 216 2.45 -11.13 11.49
N GLU A 217 2.44 -9.88 11.01
CA GLU A 217 1.70 -9.44 9.84
C GLU A 217 2.59 -8.54 8.98
N HIS A 218 2.96 -9.02 7.79
CA HIS A 218 3.75 -8.22 6.87
C HIS A 218 2.85 -7.29 6.04
N PRO A 219 3.25 -6.03 5.80
CA PRO A 219 2.45 -5.06 5.05
C PRO A 219 2.47 -5.33 3.54
N PHE A 220 2.01 -6.53 3.17
CA PHE A 220 1.99 -7.06 1.81
C PHE A 220 0.76 -7.91 1.58
N ILE A 221 0.19 -7.81 0.40
CA ILE A 221 -0.89 -8.65 -0.11
C ILE A 221 -0.68 -8.88 -1.61
N ALA A 222 -0.94 -10.08 -2.09
CA ALA A 222 -1.03 -10.35 -3.52
C ALA A 222 -2.29 -11.11 -3.85
N LEU A 223 -2.83 -10.82 -5.04
CA LEU A 223 -3.91 -11.56 -5.68
C LEU A 223 -3.30 -12.37 -6.81
N LEU A 224 -3.61 -13.67 -6.87
CA LEU A 224 -3.06 -14.60 -7.83
C LEU A 224 -4.19 -15.27 -8.60
N SER A 225 -4.07 -15.43 -9.91
CA SER A 225 -4.94 -16.36 -10.64
C SER A 225 -4.84 -17.76 -10.02
N GLU A 226 -5.95 -18.53 -10.01
CA GLU A 226 -6.02 -19.86 -9.33
C GLU A 226 -4.87 -20.78 -9.74
N ASN A 227 -4.46 -20.71 -11.01
CA ASN A 227 -3.39 -21.54 -11.59
C ASN A 227 -1.99 -20.90 -11.52
N ALA A 228 -1.84 -19.74 -10.88
CA ALA A 228 -0.55 -19.09 -10.78
C ALA A 228 0.43 -19.93 -9.96
N THR A 229 1.66 -20.03 -10.48
CA THR A 229 2.77 -20.74 -9.87
C THR A 229 3.92 -19.79 -9.55
N GLN A 230 5.10 -20.35 -9.27
CA GLN A 230 6.31 -19.55 -9.15
C GLN A 230 6.65 -18.82 -10.46
N ASP A 231 6.43 -19.44 -11.61
CA ASP A 231 6.94 -18.99 -12.91
C ASP A 231 5.85 -18.71 -13.96
N THR A 232 4.57 -18.90 -13.63
CA THR A 232 3.45 -18.68 -14.56
C THR A 232 2.21 -18.17 -13.86
N GLY A 233 1.33 -17.50 -14.61
CA GLY A 233 0.05 -16.99 -14.14
C GLY A 233 0.10 -15.54 -13.70
N GLU A 234 -1.07 -14.94 -13.56
CA GLU A 234 -1.21 -13.54 -13.21
C GLU A 234 -1.09 -13.32 -11.70
N VAL A 235 -0.35 -12.28 -11.33
CA VAL A 235 -0.14 -11.86 -9.95
C VAL A 235 -0.23 -10.34 -9.87
N TYR A 236 -1.06 -9.84 -8.95
CA TYR A 236 -1.18 -8.43 -8.60
C TYR A 236 -0.67 -8.25 -7.17
N GLY A 237 0.43 -7.54 -7.01
CA GLY A 237 1.05 -7.31 -5.71
C GLY A 237 0.82 -5.89 -5.20
N MET A 238 0.63 -5.73 -3.89
CA MET A 238 0.65 -4.46 -3.17
C MET A 238 1.57 -4.57 -1.96
N HIS A 239 2.50 -3.62 -1.83
CA HIS A 239 3.39 -3.52 -0.68
C HIS A 239 3.36 -2.09 -0.11
N PHE A 240 3.28 -1.96 1.21
CA PHE A 240 3.10 -0.67 1.90
C PHE A 240 4.42 -0.13 2.43
N VAL A 241 4.79 1.06 2.01
CA VAL A 241 6.01 1.75 2.49
C VAL A 241 5.69 2.49 3.79
N TYR A 242 5.39 1.72 4.82
CA TYR A 242 5.01 2.24 6.13
C TYR A 242 5.24 1.18 7.20
N SER A 243 5.72 1.61 8.37
CA SER A 243 6.03 0.70 9.48
C SER A 243 5.00 0.75 10.64
N GLY A 244 3.96 1.57 10.53
CA GLY A 244 2.91 1.68 11.55
C GLY A 244 1.76 0.69 11.34
N ASN A 245 0.62 0.99 11.96
CA ASN A 245 -0.60 0.20 11.80
C ASN A 245 -1.08 0.23 10.34
N PHE A 246 -1.35 -0.92 9.76
CA PHE A 246 -1.79 -1.04 8.38
C PHE A 246 -2.94 -2.04 8.23
N LEU A 247 -3.70 -1.88 7.16
CA LEU A 247 -4.68 -2.83 6.67
C LEU A 247 -4.50 -3.00 5.17
N ALA A 248 -4.39 -4.25 4.74
CA ALA A 248 -4.53 -4.65 3.34
C ALA A 248 -5.62 -5.70 3.24
N GLN A 249 -6.49 -5.58 2.24
CA GLN A 249 -7.62 -6.49 2.09
C GLN A 249 -8.05 -6.65 0.64
N ALA A 250 -8.70 -7.78 0.37
CA ALA A 250 -9.42 -8.07 -0.86
C ALA A 250 -10.86 -8.43 -0.52
N GLU A 251 -11.82 -7.81 -1.18
CA GLU A 251 -13.24 -8.09 -1.08
C GLU A 251 -13.77 -8.62 -2.41
N LEU A 252 -14.29 -9.85 -2.40
CA LEU A 252 -15.04 -10.40 -3.52
C LEU A 252 -16.51 -10.04 -3.34
N SER A 253 -17.04 -9.24 -4.28
CA SER A 253 -18.41 -8.74 -4.25
C SER A 253 -19.41 -9.74 -4.83
N GLN A 254 -20.70 -9.47 -4.63
CA GLN A 254 -21.81 -10.23 -5.21
C GLN A 254 -21.88 -10.18 -6.75
N PHE A 255 -21.14 -9.27 -7.38
CA PHE A 255 -21.09 -9.10 -8.85
C PHE A 255 -19.80 -9.66 -9.46
N ASP A 256 -19.12 -10.57 -8.76
CA ASP A 256 -17.85 -11.16 -9.18
C ASP A 256 -16.80 -10.09 -9.54
N SER A 257 -16.74 -9.04 -8.72
CA SER A 257 -15.67 -8.04 -8.76
C SER A 257 -14.84 -8.10 -7.47
N ILE A 258 -13.54 -7.92 -7.61
CA ILE A 258 -12.60 -7.91 -6.50
C ILE A 258 -12.19 -6.46 -6.27
N ARG A 259 -12.31 -6.00 -5.03
CA ARG A 259 -11.73 -4.74 -4.59
C ARG A 259 -10.56 -5.00 -3.65
N MET A 260 -9.36 -4.60 -4.06
CA MET A 260 -8.18 -4.58 -3.21
C MET A 260 -7.98 -3.18 -2.63
N THR A 261 -7.70 -3.08 -1.34
CA THR A 261 -7.33 -1.81 -0.70
C THR A 261 -6.15 -2.01 0.24
N MET A 262 -5.29 -0.98 0.33
CA MET A 262 -4.17 -0.94 1.26
C MET A 262 -3.96 0.47 1.81
N GLY A 263 -3.75 0.59 3.12
CA GLY A 263 -3.51 1.87 3.77
C GLY A 263 -3.35 1.76 5.28
N ILE A 264 -3.48 2.89 5.97
CA ILE A 264 -3.46 2.94 7.43
C ILE A 264 -4.66 2.18 7.99
N HIS A 265 -4.44 1.38 9.04
CA HIS A 265 -5.51 0.63 9.69
C HIS A 265 -6.53 1.59 10.31
N PRO A 266 -7.84 1.48 9.98
CA PRO A 266 -8.85 2.41 10.46
C PRO A 266 -9.21 2.25 11.94
N GLU A 267 -8.87 1.13 12.56
CA GLU A 267 -9.12 0.93 13.98
C GLU A 267 -8.29 1.89 14.83
N ASN A 268 -8.95 2.66 15.67
CA ASN A 268 -8.37 3.72 16.49
C ASN A 268 -7.71 4.86 15.69
N PHE A 269 -8.00 4.97 14.39
CA PHE A 269 -7.52 6.05 13.55
C PHE A 269 -8.58 7.15 13.45
N VAL A 270 -8.24 8.34 13.93
CA VAL A 270 -8.99 9.57 13.69
C VAL A 270 -7.98 10.70 13.50
N TRP A 271 -8.03 11.35 12.35
CA TRP A 271 -7.19 12.52 12.08
C TRP A 271 -8.05 13.74 11.82
N LYS A 272 -7.88 14.76 12.66
CA LYS A 272 -8.57 16.03 12.50
C LYS A 272 -7.84 16.90 11.50
N LEU A 273 -8.52 17.36 10.46
CA LEU A 273 -8.04 18.37 9.53
C LEU A 273 -8.76 19.69 9.82
N GLU A 274 -8.03 20.69 10.26
CA GLU A 274 -8.53 22.08 10.31
C GLU A 274 -8.60 22.67 8.90
N GLN A 275 -9.23 23.84 8.77
CA GLN A 275 -9.30 24.54 7.49
C GLN A 275 -7.91 24.75 6.87
N GLY A 276 -7.75 24.33 5.62
CA GLY A 276 -6.51 24.48 4.86
C GLY A 276 -5.45 23.43 5.17
N GLU A 277 -5.62 22.59 6.20
CA GLU A 277 -4.67 21.51 6.50
C GLU A 277 -4.78 20.35 5.51
N SER A 278 -3.69 19.63 5.38
CA SER A 278 -3.58 18.46 4.51
C SER A 278 -3.07 17.25 5.29
N PHE A 279 -3.46 16.07 4.83
CA PHE A 279 -3.00 14.76 5.31
C PHE A 279 -2.44 13.97 4.13
N ALA A 280 -1.20 13.51 4.23
CA ALA A 280 -0.60 12.61 3.25
C ALA A 280 -0.72 11.16 3.73
N ALA A 281 -1.27 10.29 2.89
CA ALA A 281 -1.29 8.85 3.13
C ALA A 281 0.06 8.23 2.73
N PRO A 282 0.56 7.19 3.44
CA PRO A 282 1.77 6.49 3.07
C PRO A 282 1.67 5.84 1.68
N GLU A 283 2.82 5.56 1.08
CA GLU A 283 2.90 5.05 -0.28
C GLU A 283 2.64 3.54 -0.35
N VAL A 284 1.92 3.12 -1.39
CA VAL A 284 1.77 1.71 -1.81
C VAL A 284 2.55 1.51 -3.10
N VAL A 285 3.34 0.46 -3.15
CA VAL A 285 4.06 0.00 -4.35
C VAL A 285 3.26 -1.15 -4.96
N MET A 286 2.83 -0.98 -6.20
CA MET A 286 2.00 -1.94 -6.93
C MET A 286 2.77 -2.50 -8.12
N THR A 287 2.64 -3.80 -8.36
CA THR A 287 3.16 -4.44 -9.56
C THR A 287 2.21 -5.52 -10.06
N TYR A 288 2.23 -5.73 -11.36
CA TYR A 288 1.58 -6.85 -12.04
C TYR A 288 2.65 -7.75 -12.67
N SER A 289 2.39 -9.04 -12.69
CA SER A 289 3.23 -10.01 -13.42
C SER A 289 2.36 -11.07 -14.05
N SER A 290 2.64 -11.41 -15.31
CA SER A 290 2.11 -12.62 -15.98
C SER A 290 3.06 -13.81 -15.86
N GLU A 291 4.23 -13.62 -15.24
CA GLU A 291 5.29 -14.61 -15.03
C GLU A 291 5.29 -15.16 -13.60
N GLY A 292 4.12 -15.23 -12.98
CA GLY A 292 3.94 -15.77 -11.64
C GLY A 292 4.61 -14.95 -10.55
N LEU A 293 4.88 -15.63 -9.42
CA LEU A 293 5.46 -15.01 -8.23
C LEU A 293 6.91 -14.54 -8.44
N SER A 294 7.68 -15.23 -9.31
CA SER A 294 9.06 -14.81 -9.60
C SER A 294 9.09 -13.45 -10.28
N GLY A 295 8.25 -13.22 -11.29
CA GLY A 295 8.16 -11.93 -11.96
C GLY A 295 7.83 -10.81 -10.98
N MET A 296 6.75 -10.95 -10.20
CA MET A 296 6.41 -9.99 -9.16
C MET A 296 7.57 -9.74 -8.18
N THR A 297 8.25 -10.80 -7.75
CA THR A 297 9.35 -10.70 -6.79
C THR A 297 10.54 -9.94 -7.36
N HIS A 298 10.88 -10.17 -8.64
CA HIS A 298 11.96 -9.46 -9.32
C HIS A 298 11.63 -7.96 -9.43
N HIS A 299 10.42 -7.59 -9.85
CA HIS A 299 9.99 -6.20 -9.90
C HIS A 299 10.16 -5.49 -8.54
N TYR A 300 9.72 -6.11 -7.45
CA TYR A 300 9.90 -5.57 -6.11
C TYR A 300 11.37 -5.48 -5.69
N HIS A 301 12.19 -6.48 -6.00
CA HIS A 301 13.60 -6.47 -5.61
C HIS A 301 14.36 -5.37 -6.32
N ASP A 302 14.11 -5.17 -7.62
CA ASP A 302 14.77 -4.14 -8.39
C ASP A 302 14.28 -2.75 -7.93
N MET A 303 12.97 -2.57 -7.80
CA MET A 303 12.38 -1.36 -7.23
C MET A 303 12.98 -0.99 -5.86
N TYR A 304 13.15 -1.95 -4.94
CA TYR A 304 13.70 -1.65 -3.63
C TYR A 304 15.18 -1.33 -3.64
N ARG A 305 15.97 -1.98 -4.50
CA ARG A 305 17.39 -1.69 -4.64
C ARG A 305 17.63 -0.31 -5.22
N GLU A 306 16.91 0.03 -6.28
CA GLU A 306 17.17 1.25 -7.03
C GLU A 306 16.43 2.47 -6.47
N HIS A 307 15.21 2.28 -5.93
CA HIS A 307 14.29 3.38 -5.64
C HIS A 307 13.81 3.45 -4.18
N LEU A 308 14.26 2.57 -3.27
CA LEU A 308 13.86 2.64 -1.87
C LEU A 308 15.06 2.61 -0.91
N ILE A 309 16.03 1.73 -1.12
CA ILE A 309 17.21 1.61 -0.25
C ILE A 309 18.12 2.82 -0.47
N ARG A 310 18.55 3.46 0.62
CA ARG A 310 19.43 4.62 0.63
C ARG A 310 20.68 4.37 1.45
N GLY A 311 21.70 5.20 1.26
CA GLY A 311 22.94 5.20 2.02
C GLY A 311 24.01 4.31 1.45
N GLU A 312 25.18 4.34 2.10
CA GLU A 312 26.42 3.72 1.57
C GLU A 312 26.33 2.20 1.44
N TYR A 313 25.45 1.54 2.19
CA TYR A 313 25.29 0.09 2.18
C TYR A 313 24.29 -0.41 1.14
N ARG A 314 23.74 0.43 0.29
CA ARG A 314 22.92 -0.02 -0.85
C ARG A 314 23.70 -1.01 -1.70
N ASP A 315 24.93 -0.65 -2.08
CA ASP A 315 25.78 -1.39 -3.02
C ASP A 315 27.01 -2.03 -2.37
N LYS A 316 27.25 -1.76 -1.08
CA LYS A 316 28.37 -2.37 -0.35
C LYS A 316 27.99 -3.72 0.28
N LYS A 317 28.92 -4.67 0.26
CA LYS A 317 28.80 -5.88 1.04
C LYS A 317 28.68 -5.55 2.53
N ARG A 318 27.80 -6.24 3.22
CA ARG A 318 27.73 -6.18 4.69
C ARG A 318 28.95 -6.89 5.28
N PRO A 319 29.53 -6.39 6.38
CA PRO A 319 30.62 -7.07 7.05
C PRO A 319 30.16 -8.42 7.58
N ILE A 320 31.08 -9.39 7.58
CA ILE A 320 30.84 -10.67 8.24
C ILE A 320 30.84 -10.43 9.74
N LEU A 321 29.69 -10.67 10.38
CA LEU A 321 29.42 -10.26 11.74
C LEU A 321 29.39 -11.44 12.71
N ILE A 322 29.86 -11.21 13.93
CA ILE A 322 29.59 -12.06 15.09
C ILE A 322 28.91 -11.22 16.18
N ASN A 323 27.90 -11.78 16.80
CA ASN A 323 27.23 -11.21 17.97
C ASN A 323 27.68 -11.95 19.23
N ASN A 324 27.84 -11.25 20.37
CA ASN A 324 28.29 -11.89 21.61
C ASN A 324 27.19 -12.59 22.40
N TRP A 325 25.92 -12.36 22.10
CA TRP A 325 24.80 -12.77 22.96
C TRP A 325 24.82 -14.25 23.33
N GLU A 326 24.81 -15.14 22.35
CA GLU A 326 24.80 -16.58 22.58
C GLU A 326 26.07 -17.11 23.30
N ALA A 327 27.16 -16.36 23.26
CA ALA A 327 28.41 -16.74 23.94
C ALA A 327 28.49 -16.30 25.40
N THR A 328 27.77 -15.24 25.76
CA THR A 328 28.01 -14.59 27.09
C THR A 328 26.74 -14.20 27.81
N TYR A 329 25.63 -13.99 27.10
CA TYR A 329 24.44 -13.31 27.61
C TYR A 329 24.84 -12.00 28.33
N PHE A 330 24.33 -11.73 29.51
CA PHE A 330 24.69 -10.54 30.31
C PHE A 330 26.07 -10.62 30.98
N ASP A 331 26.69 -11.81 31.06
CA ASP A 331 28.01 -11.99 31.72
C ASP A 331 29.15 -11.69 30.74
N PHE A 332 29.35 -10.41 30.41
CA PHE A 332 30.48 -9.96 29.61
C PHE A 332 31.14 -8.69 30.18
N ASN A 333 32.36 -8.49 29.79
CA ASN A 333 33.15 -7.30 30.00
C ASN A 333 34.13 -7.12 28.83
N THR A 334 34.87 -6.01 28.86
CA THR A 334 35.82 -5.67 27.78
C THR A 334 36.82 -6.81 27.52
N ASP A 335 37.36 -7.48 28.54
CA ASP A 335 38.34 -8.54 28.35
C ASP A 335 37.75 -9.78 27.65
N LYS A 336 36.51 -10.16 27.99
CA LYS A 336 35.80 -11.25 27.33
C LYS A 336 35.54 -10.92 25.87
N LEU A 337 35.00 -9.72 25.59
CA LEU A 337 34.71 -9.29 24.21
C LEU A 337 36.00 -9.18 23.37
N LEU A 338 37.10 -8.66 23.94
CA LEU A 338 38.39 -8.62 23.24
C LEU A 338 38.95 -10.01 22.91
N LYS A 339 38.73 -11.00 23.79
CA LYS A 339 39.10 -12.39 23.47
C LYS A 339 38.32 -12.95 22.31
N ILE A 340 36.99 -12.73 22.29
CA ILE A 340 36.13 -13.11 21.18
C ILE A 340 36.58 -12.42 19.89
N ALA A 341 36.74 -11.11 19.90
CA ALA A 341 37.17 -10.31 18.76
C ALA A 341 38.50 -10.76 18.18
N LYS A 342 39.50 -11.07 19.02
CA LYS A 342 40.81 -11.56 18.59
C LYS A 342 40.74 -12.91 17.89
N GLN A 343 39.85 -13.81 18.30
CA GLN A 343 39.66 -15.09 17.64
C GLN A 343 38.85 -14.94 16.36
N ALA A 344 37.78 -14.15 16.42
CA ALA A 344 36.92 -13.85 15.29
C ALA A 344 37.72 -13.23 14.11
N SER A 345 38.58 -12.25 14.41
CA SER A 345 39.45 -11.61 13.40
C SER A 345 40.38 -12.60 12.69
N LYS A 346 40.91 -13.63 13.39
CA LYS A 346 41.74 -14.67 12.76
C LYS A 346 40.98 -15.56 11.78
N LEU A 347 39.65 -15.62 11.93
CA LEU A 347 38.75 -16.38 11.08
C LEU A 347 38.14 -15.54 9.96
N GLY A 348 38.54 -14.27 9.81
CA GLY A 348 38.04 -13.38 8.78
C GLY A 348 36.71 -12.70 9.11
N ILE A 349 36.27 -12.74 10.35
CA ILE A 349 35.10 -11.98 10.82
C ILE A 349 35.49 -10.49 10.94
N GLU A 350 34.65 -9.61 10.42
CA GLU A 350 34.96 -8.20 10.18
C GLU A 350 34.32 -7.26 11.22
N MET A 351 33.24 -7.72 11.90
CA MET A 351 32.49 -6.94 12.86
C MET A 351 32.11 -7.78 14.08
N LEU A 352 32.27 -7.20 15.28
CA LEU A 352 31.70 -7.73 16.51
C LEU A 352 30.59 -6.79 16.96
N VAL A 353 29.40 -7.34 17.16
CA VAL A 353 28.24 -6.61 17.71
C VAL A 353 28.08 -6.97 19.17
N MET A 354 28.10 -5.94 20.02
CA MET A 354 27.76 -6.05 21.43
C MET A 354 26.25 -5.93 21.57
N ASP A 355 25.63 -7.01 22.04
CA ASP A 355 24.19 -7.13 22.21
C ASP A 355 23.71 -6.54 23.54
N ASP A 356 22.57 -7.00 24.04
CA ASP A 356 21.93 -6.53 25.27
C ASP A 356 22.91 -6.52 26.49
N GLY A 357 22.66 -5.60 27.43
CA GLY A 357 23.51 -5.48 28.63
C GLY A 357 24.60 -4.43 28.54
N TRP A 358 24.73 -3.67 27.46
CA TRP A 358 25.76 -2.63 27.32
C TRP A 358 25.40 -1.27 27.93
N PHE A 359 24.13 -1.05 28.28
CA PHE A 359 23.58 0.24 28.69
C PHE A 359 23.04 0.22 30.13
N GLY A 360 23.12 1.35 30.81
CA GLY A 360 22.58 1.55 32.17
C GLY A 360 23.05 0.48 33.17
N HIS A 361 22.11 -0.05 33.94
CA HIS A 361 22.31 -1.18 34.86
C HIS A 361 21.64 -2.47 34.33
N ARG A 362 21.72 -2.69 33.04
CA ARG A 362 21.11 -3.81 32.33
C ARG A 362 21.88 -5.10 32.53
N ASN A 363 21.71 -5.74 33.68
CA ASN A 363 22.33 -7.01 34.03
C ASN A 363 21.36 -8.22 33.89
N ASP A 364 20.11 -7.94 33.59
CA ASP A 364 19.04 -8.91 33.39
C ASP A 364 17.89 -8.27 32.55
N ASP A 365 16.89 -9.06 32.23
CA ASP A 365 15.74 -8.64 31.36
C ASP A 365 14.78 -7.65 32.04
N SER A 366 14.88 -7.45 33.38
CA SER A 366 13.86 -6.73 34.15
C SER A 366 14.11 -5.24 34.30
N THR A 367 15.27 -4.73 33.87
CA THR A 367 15.71 -3.36 34.16
C THR A 367 16.24 -2.61 32.94
N SER A 368 16.30 -1.28 33.06
CA SER A 368 17.05 -0.33 32.20
C SER A 368 16.65 -0.26 30.72
N LEU A 369 15.52 -0.86 30.30
CA LEU A 369 15.02 -0.60 28.97
C LEU A 369 14.66 0.88 28.81
N GLY A 370 15.32 1.56 27.84
CA GLY A 370 15.21 3.01 27.66
C GLY A 370 16.35 3.83 28.22
N ASP A 371 17.21 3.25 29.08
CA ASP A 371 18.38 3.94 29.68
C ASP A 371 19.62 3.81 28.77
N TRP A 372 19.51 4.30 27.52
CA TRP A 372 20.54 4.17 26.49
C TRP A 372 21.79 5.00 26.76
N LYS A 373 22.46 4.72 27.89
CA LYS A 373 23.70 5.34 28.32
C LYS A 373 24.73 4.28 28.69
N VAL A 374 25.97 4.49 28.27
CA VAL A 374 27.13 3.68 28.65
C VAL A 374 27.67 4.17 30.01
#